data_8ac7d571aa7ddbbfdcc02fed0e87e33f
#
_entry.id   8ac7d571aa7ddbbfdcc02fed0e87e33f
#
_cell.length_a   1.000
_cell.length_b   1.000
_cell.length_c   1.000
_cell.angle_alpha   90.00
_cell.angle_beta   90.00
_cell.angle_gamma   90.00
#
_symmetry.space_group_name_H-M   'P 1'
#
loop_
_entity.id
_entity.type
_entity.pdbx_description
1 polymer ?
#
loop_
_entity_poly.entity_id
_entity_poly.type
_entity_poly.pdbx_seq_one_letter_code
_entity_poly.pdbx_strand_id
1 'polypeptide(L)'
;MQTVEPLASFERIKLLADARRLEVLRLLMDSPATLTHLARTLKRSPAWIRHHLLALQSAGLVELDEVRVTGRVTEKFYRASSGALLVQELILPKGRKPAVVFSGSHDLALERVAGNLGRHIHLLSMPVGSLDGLIHLRQGLCQVSGAHILDASGEYNMPTVRHLFPDRDVEVVTLAHRTQGLLLRAGNPKGIKRVSDVARSNVRFVNRNAGSGTRLWLDAELRRLRIPTDEVDGYGTVVRTHTEAAARVALGRADVSLGLQAAARQHGLDFLPLFEERYDLVLPRENERMLTPILDYLNTAAFRNELNSLTGYNAAHSGEKIL
;
A
#
# COMPACT_ATOMS: atom_id res chain seq x y z
N MET A 1 -1.87 -26.70 -14.58
CA MET A 1 -1.79 -25.91 -13.33
C MET A 1 -3.06 -25.06 -13.26
N GLN A 2 -3.83 -25.15 -12.18
CA GLN A 2 -5.02 -24.31 -12.00
C GLN A 2 -4.60 -22.86 -11.71
N THR A 3 -5.40 -21.90 -12.19
CA THR A 3 -5.10 -20.46 -12.05
C THR A 3 -5.85 -19.84 -10.87
N VAL A 4 -5.27 -18.79 -10.29
CA VAL A 4 -5.97 -17.88 -9.36
C VAL A 4 -6.54 -16.74 -10.20
N GLU A 5 -7.87 -16.50 -10.13
CA GLU A 5 -8.54 -15.43 -10.85
C GLU A 5 -8.81 -14.24 -9.91
N PRO A 6 -8.42 -13.00 -10.27
CA PRO A 6 -8.81 -11.81 -9.52
C PRO A 6 -10.30 -11.51 -9.75
N LEU A 7 -11.02 -11.28 -8.66
CA LEU A 7 -12.44 -10.98 -8.66
C LEU A 7 -12.69 -9.54 -8.21
N ALA A 8 -12.82 -8.62 -9.19
CA ALA A 8 -13.03 -7.19 -8.96
C ALA A 8 -14.49 -6.73 -9.18
N SER A 9 -15.39 -7.63 -9.59
CA SER A 9 -16.81 -7.30 -9.78
C SER A 9 -17.58 -7.45 -8.47
N PHE A 10 -18.12 -6.34 -7.95
CA PHE A 10 -18.93 -6.34 -6.72
C PHE A 10 -20.15 -7.27 -6.81
N GLU A 11 -20.79 -7.38 -7.98
CA GLU A 11 -21.91 -8.30 -8.19
C GLU A 11 -21.48 -9.78 -8.06
N ARG A 12 -20.30 -10.13 -8.56
CA ARG A 12 -19.73 -11.47 -8.38
C ARG A 12 -19.32 -11.72 -6.92
N ILE A 13 -18.72 -10.72 -6.25
CA ILE A 13 -18.36 -10.79 -4.82
C ILE A 13 -19.59 -11.00 -3.95
N LYS A 14 -20.68 -10.29 -4.23
CA LYS A 14 -21.96 -10.42 -3.53
C LYS A 14 -22.54 -11.83 -3.62
N LEU A 15 -22.34 -12.53 -4.73
CA LEU A 15 -22.74 -13.94 -4.85
C LEU A 15 -21.96 -14.84 -3.88
N LEU A 16 -20.70 -14.54 -3.63
CA LEU A 16 -19.82 -15.30 -2.72
C LEU A 16 -20.06 -14.99 -1.23
N ALA A 17 -20.83 -13.95 -0.91
CA ALA A 17 -21.25 -13.65 0.46
C ALA A 17 -22.23 -14.68 1.02
N ASP A 18 -22.83 -15.54 0.17
CA ASP A 18 -23.64 -16.67 0.60
C ASP A 18 -22.74 -17.90 0.85
N ALA A 19 -22.59 -18.30 2.11
CA ALA A 19 -21.78 -19.43 2.53
C ALA A 19 -22.13 -20.73 1.79
N ARG A 20 -23.41 -20.89 1.42
CA ARG A 20 -23.90 -22.07 0.70
C ARG A 20 -23.35 -22.15 -0.72
N ARG A 21 -23.24 -21.00 -1.40
CA ARG A 21 -22.62 -20.92 -2.73
C ARG A 21 -21.12 -21.17 -2.67
N LEU A 22 -20.48 -20.66 -1.61
CA LEU A 22 -19.05 -20.92 -1.37
C LEU A 22 -18.75 -22.40 -1.17
N GLU A 23 -19.62 -23.14 -0.45
CA GLU A 23 -19.45 -24.58 -0.28
C GLU A 23 -19.53 -25.33 -1.63
N VAL A 24 -20.53 -25.01 -2.47
CA VAL A 24 -20.66 -25.61 -3.81
C VAL A 24 -19.44 -25.27 -4.66
N LEU A 25 -19.01 -23.99 -4.68
CA LEU A 25 -17.89 -23.52 -5.48
C LEU A 25 -16.56 -24.17 -5.06
N ARG A 26 -16.30 -24.28 -3.75
CA ARG A 26 -15.08 -24.92 -3.22
C ARG A 26 -14.97 -26.39 -3.62
N LEU A 27 -16.07 -27.13 -3.62
CA LEU A 27 -16.05 -28.52 -4.11
C LEU A 27 -15.74 -28.58 -5.59
N LEU A 28 -16.27 -27.65 -6.39
CA LEU A 28 -16.03 -27.61 -7.84
C LEU A 28 -14.63 -27.04 -8.20
N MET A 29 -13.97 -26.32 -7.29
CA MET A 29 -12.55 -25.93 -7.43
C MET A 29 -11.62 -27.12 -7.21
N ASP A 30 -12.00 -28.06 -6.34
CA ASP A 30 -11.23 -29.26 -6.06
C ASP A 30 -11.32 -30.25 -7.22
N SER A 31 -12.55 -30.56 -7.66
CA SER A 31 -12.77 -31.52 -8.74
C SER A 31 -14.13 -31.33 -9.45
N PRO A 32 -14.24 -31.66 -10.76
CA PRO A 32 -15.50 -31.68 -11.46
C PRO A 32 -16.51 -32.62 -10.79
N ALA A 33 -17.76 -32.17 -10.65
CA ALA A 33 -18.81 -32.96 -10.00
C ALA A 33 -20.17 -32.82 -10.66
N THR A 34 -20.99 -33.88 -10.52
CA THR A 34 -22.41 -33.84 -10.94
C THR A 34 -23.26 -33.20 -9.85
N LEU A 35 -24.45 -32.70 -10.25
CA LEU A 35 -25.45 -32.17 -9.31
C LEU A 35 -25.81 -33.22 -8.22
N THR A 36 -25.92 -34.49 -8.58
CA THR A 36 -26.20 -35.58 -7.65
C THR A 36 -25.07 -35.83 -6.68
N HIS A 37 -23.83 -35.74 -7.14
CA HIS A 37 -22.65 -35.86 -6.29
C HIS A 37 -22.59 -34.72 -5.26
N LEU A 38 -22.74 -33.48 -5.69
CA LEU A 38 -22.81 -32.30 -4.82
C LEU A 38 -23.93 -32.41 -3.78
N ALA A 39 -25.12 -32.86 -4.21
CA ALA A 39 -26.27 -33.04 -3.32
C ALA A 39 -26.00 -34.06 -2.20
N ARG A 40 -25.32 -35.15 -2.53
CA ARG A 40 -24.92 -36.17 -1.56
C ARG A 40 -23.85 -35.67 -0.60
N THR A 41 -22.82 -35.04 -1.13
CA THR A 41 -21.68 -34.53 -0.34
C THR A 41 -22.11 -33.44 0.65
N LEU A 42 -22.95 -32.52 0.20
CA LEU A 42 -23.43 -31.40 1.05
C LEU A 42 -24.68 -31.76 1.87
N LYS A 43 -25.22 -32.98 1.71
CA LYS A 43 -26.45 -33.45 2.38
C LYS A 43 -27.64 -32.49 2.14
N ARG A 44 -27.81 -32.07 0.88
CA ARG A 44 -28.86 -31.15 0.43
C ARG A 44 -29.69 -31.78 -0.71
N SER A 45 -30.86 -31.19 -0.96
CA SER A 45 -31.68 -31.65 -2.09
C SER A 45 -31.07 -31.25 -3.44
N PRO A 46 -31.26 -32.06 -4.51
CA PRO A 46 -30.80 -31.67 -5.84
C PRO A 46 -31.35 -30.34 -6.33
N ALA A 47 -32.59 -29.99 -5.99
CA ALA A 47 -33.19 -28.71 -6.34
C ALA A 47 -32.44 -27.53 -5.67
N TRP A 48 -32.02 -27.69 -4.43
CA TRP A 48 -31.22 -26.70 -3.70
C TRP A 48 -29.85 -26.51 -4.36
N ILE A 49 -29.14 -27.60 -4.68
CA ILE A 49 -27.84 -27.51 -5.40
C ILE A 49 -28.02 -26.81 -6.75
N ARG A 50 -29.06 -27.20 -7.52
CA ARG A 50 -29.32 -26.60 -8.83
C ARG A 50 -29.49 -25.09 -8.75
N HIS A 51 -30.23 -24.59 -7.75
CA HIS A 51 -30.43 -23.16 -7.56
C HIS A 51 -29.09 -22.41 -7.39
N HIS A 52 -28.20 -22.89 -6.52
CA HIS A 52 -26.92 -22.27 -6.29
C HIS A 52 -25.94 -22.44 -7.46
N LEU A 53 -25.95 -23.60 -8.09
CA LEU A 53 -25.12 -23.90 -9.27
C LEU A 53 -25.45 -22.98 -10.45
N LEU A 54 -26.74 -22.77 -10.75
CA LEU A 54 -27.18 -21.88 -11.83
C LEU A 54 -26.77 -20.43 -11.56
N ALA A 55 -26.84 -19.95 -10.31
CA ALA A 55 -26.40 -18.61 -9.94
C ALA A 55 -24.87 -18.43 -10.14
N LEU A 56 -24.07 -19.43 -9.77
CA LEU A 56 -22.63 -19.44 -10.00
C LEU A 56 -22.29 -19.52 -11.50
N GLN A 57 -23.02 -20.33 -12.24
CA GLN A 57 -22.83 -20.47 -13.69
C GLN A 57 -23.19 -19.18 -14.44
N SER A 58 -24.28 -18.52 -14.08
CA SER A 58 -24.68 -17.22 -14.67
C SER A 58 -23.63 -16.12 -14.44
N ALA A 59 -22.89 -16.22 -13.34
CA ALA A 59 -21.81 -15.30 -13.01
C ALA A 59 -20.45 -15.69 -13.61
N GLY A 60 -20.38 -16.79 -14.37
CA GLY A 60 -19.13 -17.29 -14.96
C GLY A 60 -18.13 -17.84 -13.94
N LEU A 61 -18.60 -18.24 -12.75
CA LEU A 61 -17.77 -18.82 -11.69
C LEU A 61 -17.72 -20.35 -11.79
N VAL A 62 -18.67 -20.94 -12.49
CA VAL A 62 -18.78 -22.37 -12.75
C VAL A 62 -19.15 -22.57 -14.21
N GLU A 63 -18.62 -23.60 -14.83
CA GLU A 63 -18.90 -24.00 -16.20
C GLU A 63 -19.24 -25.49 -16.29
N LEU A 64 -19.88 -25.86 -17.42
CA LEU A 64 -20.08 -27.25 -17.76
C LEU A 64 -18.77 -27.84 -18.28
N ASP A 65 -18.23 -28.81 -17.57
CA ASP A 65 -16.96 -29.46 -17.92
C ASP A 65 -17.18 -30.56 -18.95
N GLU A 66 -18.06 -31.50 -18.65
CA GLU A 66 -18.28 -32.69 -19.46
C GLU A 66 -19.75 -33.15 -19.38
N VAL A 67 -20.21 -33.78 -20.47
CA VAL A 67 -21.47 -34.51 -20.50
C VAL A 67 -21.20 -35.97 -20.82
N ARG A 68 -21.51 -36.86 -19.90
CA ARG A 68 -21.37 -38.32 -20.07
C ARG A 68 -22.76 -38.94 -20.31
N VAL A 69 -22.85 -39.75 -21.35
CA VAL A 69 -24.06 -40.51 -21.67
C VAL A 69 -23.76 -41.99 -21.48
N THR A 70 -24.43 -42.61 -20.53
CA THR A 70 -24.28 -44.06 -20.25
C THR A 70 -25.63 -44.71 -20.34
N GLY A 71 -25.88 -45.34 -21.46
CA GLY A 71 -27.22 -45.90 -21.78
C GLY A 71 -28.28 -44.83 -21.91
N ARG A 72 -29.28 -44.84 -21.01
CA ARG A 72 -30.36 -43.83 -20.98
C ARG A 72 -30.12 -42.70 -19.99
N VAL A 73 -28.96 -42.69 -19.31
CA VAL A 73 -28.62 -41.68 -18.28
C VAL A 73 -27.65 -40.66 -18.86
N THR A 74 -27.99 -39.39 -18.73
CA THR A 74 -27.12 -38.28 -19.09
C THR A 74 -26.64 -37.59 -17.82
N GLU A 75 -25.33 -37.61 -17.56
CA GLU A 75 -24.73 -36.94 -16.43
C GLU A 75 -23.96 -35.72 -16.91
N LYS A 76 -24.19 -34.57 -16.25
CA LYS A 76 -23.51 -33.31 -16.51
C LYS A 76 -22.51 -33.04 -15.38
N PHE A 77 -21.26 -32.92 -15.71
CA PHE A 77 -20.21 -32.55 -14.78
C PHE A 77 -19.94 -31.05 -14.87
N TYR A 78 -19.82 -30.40 -13.74
CA TYR A 78 -19.55 -28.99 -13.61
C TYR A 78 -18.20 -28.83 -12.90
N ARG A 79 -17.47 -27.78 -13.24
CA ARG A 79 -16.25 -27.36 -12.55
C ARG A 79 -16.25 -25.88 -12.29
N ALA A 80 -15.43 -25.42 -11.34
CA ALA A 80 -15.14 -23.99 -11.21
C ALA A 80 -14.30 -23.48 -12.39
N SER A 81 -14.53 -22.24 -12.81
CA SER A 81 -13.77 -21.59 -13.90
C SER A 81 -12.29 -21.35 -13.53
N SER A 82 -11.96 -21.35 -12.23
CA SER A 82 -10.60 -21.15 -11.72
C SER A 82 -10.35 -22.00 -10.46
N GLY A 83 -9.07 -22.28 -10.16
CA GLY A 83 -8.69 -23.08 -8.99
C GLY A 83 -8.78 -22.29 -7.66
N ALA A 84 -8.73 -20.95 -7.73
CA ALA A 84 -8.96 -20.08 -6.58
C ALA A 84 -9.39 -18.69 -7.06
N LEU A 85 -10.02 -17.91 -6.17
CA LEU A 85 -10.43 -16.53 -6.41
C LEU A 85 -9.72 -15.61 -5.42
N LEU A 86 -9.11 -14.55 -5.93
CA LEU A 86 -8.60 -13.45 -5.12
C LEU A 86 -9.64 -12.32 -5.12
N VAL A 87 -10.28 -12.09 -3.97
CA VAL A 87 -11.24 -10.98 -3.82
C VAL A 87 -10.50 -9.73 -3.38
N GLN A 88 -10.54 -8.68 -4.23
CA GLN A 88 -9.88 -7.42 -3.97
C GLN A 88 -10.70 -6.27 -4.54
N GLU A 89 -11.35 -5.50 -3.66
CA GLU A 89 -12.25 -4.41 -4.05
C GLU A 89 -12.15 -3.26 -3.06
N LEU A 90 -12.09 -2.02 -3.58
CA LEU A 90 -12.12 -0.80 -2.80
C LEU A 90 -13.55 -0.28 -2.69
N ILE A 91 -14.06 -0.19 -1.46
CA ILE A 91 -15.35 0.45 -1.18
C ILE A 91 -15.09 1.90 -0.81
N LEU A 92 -15.40 2.81 -1.73
CA LEU A 92 -15.18 4.23 -1.57
C LEU A 92 -16.47 4.97 -1.16
N PRO A 93 -16.35 6.10 -0.44
CA PRO A 93 -17.51 6.93 -0.12
C PRO A 93 -18.16 7.47 -1.40
N LYS A 94 -19.48 7.38 -1.50
CA LYS A 94 -20.28 7.95 -2.58
C LYS A 94 -20.80 9.31 -2.14
N GLY A 95 -20.12 10.37 -2.56
CA GLY A 95 -20.46 11.75 -2.19
C GLY A 95 -20.36 12.72 -3.37
N ARG A 96 -20.55 14.03 -3.09
CA ARG A 96 -20.41 15.10 -4.10
C ARG A 96 -18.96 15.35 -4.51
N LYS A 97 -18.00 14.95 -3.70
CA LYS A 97 -16.56 15.14 -3.93
C LYS A 97 -15.97 13.80 -4.42
N PRO A 98 -15.06 13.84 -5.38
CA PRO A 98 -14.33 12.62 -5.77
C PRO A 98 -13.51 12.10 -4.59
N ALA A 99 -13.52 10.79 -4.39
CA ALA A 99 -12.65 10.11 -3.46
C ALA A 99 -11.37 9.68 -4.20
N VAL A 100 -10.23 10.10 -3.68
CA VAL A 100 -8.90 9.76 -4.17
C VAL A 100 -8.19 8.94 -3.11
N VAL A 101 -7.75 7.75 -3.45
CA VAL A 101 -6.93 6.93 -2.59
C VAL A 101 -5.46 7.20 -2.92
N PHE A 102 -4.76 7.67 -1.94
CA PHE A 102 -3.31 7.75 -1.91
C PHE A 102 -2.74 6.51 -1.22
N SER A 103 -1.77 5.85 -1.84
CA SER A 103 -1.04 4.75 -1.23
C SER A 103 0.46 4.98 -1.33
N GLY A 104 1.19 4.78 -0.24
CA GLY A 104 2.63 5.02 -0.29
C GLY A 104 3.24 5.30 1.08
N SER A 105 4.38 5.95 1.05
CA SER A 105 5.04 6.39 2.27
C SER A 105 4.27 7.56 2.90
N HIS A 106 4.08 7.52 4.19
CA HIS A 106 3.46 8.63 4.93
C HIS A 106 4.29 9.91 4.80
N ASP A 107 3.59 11.05 4.61
CA ASP A 107 4.19 12.37 4.52
C ASP A 107 3.32 13.45 5.18
N LEU A 108 3.95 14.36 5.93
CA LEU A 108 3.28 15.45 6.64
C LEU A 108 2.75 16.54 5.69
N ALA A 109 3.41 16.74 4.53
CA ALA A 109 2.90 17.67 3.51
C ALA A 109 1.61 17.16 2.89
N LEU A 110 1.47 15.83 2.71
CA LEU A 110 0.21 15.23 2.22
C LEU A 110 -0.94 15.40 3.20
N GLU A 111 -0.68 15.37 4.50
CA GLU A 111 -1.70 15.70 5.50
C GLU A 111 -2.20 17.15 5.34
N ARG A 112 -1.30 18.10 5.02
CA ARG A 112 -1.64 19.50 4.71
C ARG A 112 -2.46 19.60 3.42
N VAL A 113 -2.02 18.94 2.35
CA VAL A 113 -2.76 18.86 1.09
C VAL A 113 -4.18 18.34 1.34
N ALA A 114 -4.33 17.26 2.09
CA ALA A 114 -5.64 16.69 2.41
C ALA A 114 -6.52 17.66 3.21
N GLY A 115 -5.95 18.40 4.16
CA GLY A 115 -6.66 19.41 4.95
C GLY A 115 -7.17 20.56 4.08
N ASN A 116 -6.30 21.14 3.25
CA ASN A 116 -6.61 22.30 2.41
C ASN A 116 -7.56 21.97 1.26
N LEU A 117 -7.41 20.79 0.65
CA LEU A 117 -8.25 20.37 -0.45
C LEU A 117 -9.52 19.64 -0.03
N GLY A 118 -9.77 19.45 1.27
CA GLY A 118 -10.90 18.70 1.80
C GLY A 118 -12.29 19.21 1.37
N ARG A 119 -12.39 20.43 0.81
CA ARG A 119 -13.62 20.96 0.19
C ARG A 119 -13.82 20.46 -1.25
N HIS A 120 -12.75 20.09 -1.95
CA HIS A 120 -12.74 19.72 -3.37
C HIS A 120 -12.63 18.22 -3.59
N ILE A 121 -11.81 17.54 -2.80
CA ILE A 121 -11.56 16.11 -2.90
C ILE A 121 -11.62 15.43 -1.51
N HIS A 122 -11.86 14.15 -1.52
CA HIS A 122 -11.75 13.30 -0.33
C HIS A 122 -10.48 12.46 -0.48
N LEU A 123 -9.35 12.95 0.06
CA LEU A 123 -8.08 12.23 0.00
C LEU A 123 -8.03 11.20 1.14
N LEU A 124 -8.00 9.94 0.78
CA LEU A 124 -7.93 8.79 1.68
C LEU A 124 -6.51 8.22 1.64
N SER A 125 -5.86 8.06 2.78
CA SER A 125 -4.47 7.61 2.86
C SER A 125 -4.35 6.17 3.29
N MET A 126 -3.51 5.40 2.58
CA MET A 126 -3.09 4.03 2.88
C MET A 126 -1.56 4.01 3.06
N PRO A 127 -1.03 4.21 4.28
CA PRO A 127 0.40 4.32 4.55
C PRO A 127 1.04 2.93 4.59
N VAL A 128 1.47 2.42 3.44
CA VAL A 128 2.08 1.09 3.28
C VAL A 128 3.60 1.13 3.05
N GLY A 129 4.14 2.27 2.63
CA GLY A 129 5.53 2.46 2.22
C GLY A 129 5.65 2.69 0.72
N SER A 130 6.81 3.18 0.27
CA SER A 130 7.02 3.61 -1.11
C SER A 130 6.84 2.48 -2.12
N LEU A 131 7.49 1.34 -1.88
CA LEU A 131 7.45 0.21 -2.82
C LEU A 131 6.05 -0.40 -2.91
N ASP A 132 5.43 -0.71 -1.77
CA ASP A 132 4.08 -1.27 -1.72
C ASP A 132 3.05 -0.28 -2.30
N GLY A 133 3.25 1.03 -2.11
CA GLY A 133 2.42 2.07 -2.71
C GLY A 133 2.48 2.06 -4.23
N LEU A 134 3.67 1.93 -4.82
CA LEU A 134 3.84 1.78 -6.28
C LEU A 134 3.21 0.48 -6.80
N ILE A 135 3.33 -0.62 -6.05
CA ILE A 135 2.68 -1.89 -6.38
C ILE A 135 1.15 -1.73 -6.34
N HIS A 136 0.59 -1.08 -5.32
CA HIS A 136 -0.84 -0.78 -5.24
C HIS A 136 -1.31 0.09 -6.42
N LEU A 137 -0.50 1.08 -6.82
CA LEU A 137 -0.79 1.90 -8.00
C LEU A 137 -0.83 1.05 -9.27
N ARG A 138 0.13 0.16 -9.46
CA ARG A 138 0.17 -0.80 -10.57
C ARG A 138 -1.05 -1.71 -10.61
N GLN A 139 -1.55 -2.12 -9.43
CA GLN A 139 -2.72 -2.98 -9.26
C GLN A 139 -4.06 -2.23 -9.34
N GLY A 140 -4.05 -0.89 -9.48
CA GLY A 140 -5.27 -0.08 -9.51
C GLY A 140 -5.97 0.10 -8.16
N LEU A 141 -5.27 -0.17 -7.04
CA LEU A 141 -5.80 -0.03 -5.67
C LEU A 141 -5.72 1.40 -5.14
N CYS A 142 -5.07 2.30 -5.85
CA CYS A 142 -5.00 3.73 -5.56
C CYS A 142 -4.89 4.52 -6.86
N GLN A 143 -5.14 5.81 -6.78
CA GLN A 143 -5.06 6.73 -7.92
C GLN A 143 -3.73 7.48 -7.97
N VAL A 144 -3.05 7.57 -6.84
CA VAL A 144 -1.75 8.25 -6.71
C VAL A 144 -0.91 7.55 -5.65
N SER A 145 0.38 7.43 -5.89
CA SER A 145 1.34 6.87 -4.93
C SER A 145 2.40 7.89 -4.54
N GLY A 146 2.88 7.83 -3.30
CA GLY A 146 3.98 8.64 -2.81
C GLY A 146 5.23 7.80 -2.54
N ALA A 147 6.35 8.19 -3.14
CA ALA A 147 7.59 7.43 -3.08
C ALA A 147 8.82 8.29 -2.83
N HIS A 148 9.84 7.68 -2.19
CA HIS A 148 11.16 8.23 -1.96
C HIS A 148 12.22 7.10 -1.93
N ILE A 149 12.24 6.29 -2.99
CA ILE A 149 13.14 5.15 -3.12
C ILE A 149 14.43 5.64 -3.80
N LEU A 150 15.54 5.57 -3.09
CA LEU A 150 16.86 5.82 -3.62
C LEU A 150 17.43 4.51 -4.19
N ASP A 151 17.86 4.51 -5.43
CA ASP A 151 18.52 3.36 -6.03
C ASP A 151 20.04 3.36 -5.79
N ALA A 152 20.73 2.33 -6.28
CA ALA A 152 22.17 2.19 -6.14
C ALA A 152 22.98 3.26 -6.93
N SER A 153 22.38 3.90 -7.95
CA SER A 153 23.00 4.98 -8.72
C SER A 153 22.85 6.36 -8.05
N GLY A 154 22.04 6.44 -6.99
CA GLY A 154 21.71 7.71 -6.32
C GLY A 154 20.52 8.43 -6.96
N GLU A 155 19.77 7.79 -7.86
CA GLU A 155 18.57 8.36 -8.46
C GLU A 155 17.33 8.00 -7.64
N TYR A 156 16.45 9.02 -7.38
CA TYR A 156 15.20 8.80 -6.67
C TYR A 156 14.08 8.35 -7.62
N ASN A 157 13.36 7.31 -7.22
CA ASN A 157 12.10 6.82 -7.74
C ASN A 157 12.11 6.34 -9.19
N MET A 158 12.75 7.05 -10.12
CA MET A 158 12.68 6.83 -11.56
C MET A 158 13.05 5.42 -12.01
N PRO A 159 14.16 4.80 -11.51
CA PRO A 159 14.48 3.42 -11.88
C PRO A 159 13.39 2.43 -11.46
N THR A 160 12.85 2.60 -10.25
CA THR A 160 11.76 1.74 -9.74
C THR A 160 10.46 1.97 -10.53
N VAL A 161 10.14 3.22 -10.84
CA VAL A 161 8.94 3.57 -11.63
C VAL A 161 9.02 2.97 -13.03
N ARG A 162 10.12 3.16 -13.75
CA ARG A 162 10.33 2.56 -15.08
C ARG A 162 10.23 1.04 -15.05
N HIS A 163 10.76 0.41 -14.01
CA HIS A 163 10.69 -1.05 -13.85
C HIS A 163 9.26 -1.54 -13.60
N LEU A 164 8.49 -0.86 -12.75
CA LEU A 164 7.14 -1.28 -12.38
C LEU A 164 6.08 -0.90 -13.43
N PHE A 165 6.33 0.13 -14.25
CA PHE A 165 5.35 0.65 -15.24
C PHE A 165 5.90 0.68 -16.67
N PRO A 166 6.46 -0.44 -17.20
CA PRO A 166 7.06 -0.44 -18.55
C PRO A 166 6.03 -0.28 -19.66
N ASP A 167 4.77 -0.56 -19.39
CA ASP A 167 3.62 -0.60 -20.29
C ASP A 167 2.52 0.42 -19.95
N ARG A 168 2.78 1.30 -19.00
CA ARG A 168 1.83 2.35 -18.54
C ARG A 168 2.48 3.72 -18.60
N ASP A 169 1.73 4.68 -19.11
CA ASP A 169 2.11 6.09 -19.06
C ASP A 169 1.80 6.65 -17.67
N VAL A 170 2.86 6.94 -16.93
CA VAL A 170 2.80 7.50 -15.57
C VAL A 170 3.53 8.83 -15.53
N GLU A 171 3.02 9.73 -14.71
CA GLU A 171 3.64 11.01 -14.42
C GLU A 171 4.28 10.95 -13.02
N VAL A 172 5.46 11.56 -12.89
CA VAL A 172 6.18 11.70 -11.62
C VAL A 172 6.34 13.19 -11.33
N VAL A 173 5.77 13.62 -10.20
CA VAL A 173 5.75 15.03 -9.78
C VAL A 173 6.39 15.16 -8.42
N THR A 174 7.37 16.04 -8.29
CA THR A 174 8.01 16.30 -6.99
C THR A 174 7.02 16.97 -6.03
N LEU A 175 6.79 16.32 -4.87
CA LEU A 175 6.05 16.94 -3.77
C LEU A 175 6.95 17.88 -2.97
N ALA A 176 8.12 17.39 -2.53
CA ALA A 176 9.05 18.14 -1.70
C ALA A 176 10.43 17.47 -1.63
N HIS A 177 11.46 18.26 -1.30
CA HIS A 177 12.67 17.76 -0.66
C HIS A 177 12.52 17.87 0.84
N ARG A 178 13.02 16.89 1.58
CA ARG A 178 12.84 16.82 3.03
C ARG A 178 14.02 16.16 3.73
N THR A 179 14.31 16.59 4.95
CA THR A 179 15.43 16.09 5.76
C THR A 179 14.99 14.90 6.60
N GLN A 180 15.70 13.79 6.45
CA GLN A 180 15.61 12.62 7.32
C GLN A 180 16.78 12.54 8.29
N GLY A 181 16.53 11.97 9.46
CA GLY A 181 17.54 11.81 10.49
C GLY A 181 17.06 10.98 11.68
N LEU A 182 17.90 10.91 12.70
CA LEU A 182 17.54 10.22 13.94
C LEU A 182 16.66 11.13 14.81
N LEU A 183 15.49 10.60 15.16
CA LEU A 183 14.56 11.16 16.14
C LEU A 183 15.04 10.71 17.51
N LEU A 184 15.43 11.63 18.37
CA LEU A 184 16.04 11.35 19.67
C LEU A 184 15.16 11.92 20.78
N ARG A 185 15.10 11.25 21.92
CA ARG A 185 14.47 11.83 23.10
C ARG A 185 15.12 13.19 23.44
N ALA A 186 14.28 14.11 23.95
CA ALA A 186 14.76 15.43 24.34
C ALA A 186 15.95 15.34 25.33
N GLY A 187 16.98 16.13 25.07
CA GLY A 187 18.25 16.10 25.77
C GLY A 187 19.16 14.93 25.41
N ASN A 188 18.78 14.10 24.45
CA ASN A 188 19.56 12.95 23.98
C ASN A 188 20.21 12.13 25.10
N PRO A 189 19.45 11.57 26.04
CA PRO A 189 20.01 10.96 27.28
C PRO A 189 20.89 9.74 27.01
N LYS A 190 20.81 9.18 25.79
CA LYS A 190 21.66 8.05 25.37
C LYS A 190 22.94 8.50 24.65
N GLY A 191 23.11 9.80 24.42
CA GLY A 191 24.31 10.36 23.75
C GLY A 191 24.51 9.77 22.34
N ILE A 192 23.43 9.61 21.56
CA ILE A 192 23.44 9.06 20.20
C ILE A 192 23.96 10.16 19.25
N LYS A 193 25.01 9.87 18.48
CA LYS A 193 25.68 10.84 17.60
C LYS A 193 25.76 10.37 16.14
N ARG A 194 25.48 9.12 15.86
CA ARG A 194 25.60 8.51 14.52
C ARG A 194 24.73 7.26 14.40
N VAL A 195 24.51 6.79 13.19
CA VAL A 195 23.65 5.63 12.91
C VAL A 195 24.13 4.37 13.63
N SER A 196 25.45 4.13 13.70
CA SER A 196 25.97 2.95 14.39
C SER A 196 25.64 2.88 15.89
N ASP A 197 25.27 4.00 16.50
CA ASP A 197 24.92 4.00 17.93
C ASP A 197 23.56 3.32 18.20
N VAL A 198 22.73 3.04 17.15
CA VAL A 198 21.46 2.32 17.30
C VAL A 198 21.66 0.85 17.68
N ALA A 199 22.83 0.28 17.43
CA ALA A 199 23.19 -1.09 17.78
C ALA A 199 23.79 -1.23 19.19
N ARG A 200 23.90 -0.14 19.96
CA ARG A 200 24.37 -0.24 21.35
C ARG A 200 23.33 -0.95 22.21
N SER A 201 23.76 -1.90 23.04
CA SER A 201 22.91 -2.76 23.87
C SER A 201 21.95 -2.04 24.83
N ASN A 202 22.19 -0.77 25.12
CA ASN A 202 21.36 0.07 25.97
C ASN A 202 20.45 1.04 25.19
N VAL A 203 20.31 0.87 23.86
CA VAL A 203 19.52 1.72 22.98
C VAL A 203 18.39 0.91 22.38
N ARG A 204 17.14 1.33 22.64
CA ARG A 204 15.93 0.74 22.03
C ARG A 204 15.54 1.53 20.81
N PHE A 205 15.50 0.85 19.68
CA PHE A 205 15.11 1.40 18.39
C PHE A 205 13.62 1.12 18.11
N VAL A 206 12.97 1.96 17.32
CA VAL A 206 11.70 1.66 16.65
C VAL A 206 11.84 1.94 15.17
N ASN A 207 11.44 0.98 14.36
CA ASN A 207 11.69 0.99 12.92
C ASN A 207 10.45 1.38 12.11
N ARG A 208 10.66 1.70 10.85
CA ARG A 208 9.60 1.86 9.86
C ARG A 208 9.27 0.49 9.24
N ASN A 209 8.07 0.39 8.67
CA ASN A 209 7.63 -0.81 7.95
C ASN A 209 8.56 -1.15 6.78
N ALA A 210 8.67 -2.43 6.47
CA ALA A 210 9.38 -2.90 5.29
C ALA A 210 8.81 -2.22 4.02
N GLY A 211 9.66 -1.98 3.02
CA GLY A 211 9.26 -1.28 1.79
C GLY A 211 9.13 0.24 1.91
N SER A 212 9.19 0.85 3.11
CA SER A 212 9.34 2.31 3.22
C SER A 212 10.76 2.73 2.81
N GLY A 213 10.89 3.87 2.09
CA GLY A 213 12.21 4.36 1.69
C GLY A 213 13.14 4.60 2.88
N THR A 214 12.61 5.08 4.01
CA THR A 214 13.33 5.23 5.28
C THR A 214 13.94 3.92 5.76
N ARG A 215 13.18 2.81 5.70
CA ARG A 215 13.66 1.48 6.09
C ARG A 215 14.69 0.97 5.09
N LEU A 216 14.44 1.12 3.80
CA LEU A 216 15.38 0.71 2.75
C LEU A 216 16.73 1.41 2.91
N TRP A 217 16.71 2.72 3.21
CA TRP A 217 17.93 3.48 3.49
C TRP A 217 18.65 2.96 4.75
N LEU A 218 17.93 2.76 5.86
CA LEU A 218 18.51 2.22 7.09
C LEU A 218 19.16 0.86 6.86
N ASP A 219 18.48 -0.05 6.16
CA ASP A 219 18.98 -1.39 5.88
C ASP A 219 20.24 -1.36 5.00
N ALA A 220 20.32 -0.41 4.05
CA ALA A 220 21.52 -0.18 3.25
C ALA A 220 22.68 0.37 4.11
N GLU A 221 22.38 1.31 5.00
CA GLU A 221 23.39 1.93 5.87
C GLU A 221 23.92 0.95 6.92
N LEU A 222 23.06 0.13 7.54
CA LEU A 222 23.50 -0.92 8.46
C LEU A 222 24.41 -1.94 7.76
N ARG A 223 24.07 -2.33 6.52
CA ARG A 223 24.95 -3.20 5.70
C ARG A 223 26.30 -2.55 5.41
N ARG A 224 26.30 -1.26 5.03
CA ARG A 224 27.54 -0.49 4.79
C ARG A 224 28.41 -0.43 6.04
N LEU A 225 27.79 -0.28 7.20
CA LEU A 225 28.48 -0.25 8.50
C LEU A 225 28.83 -1.65 9.03
N ARG A 226 28.41 -2.71 8.34
CA ARG A 226 28.57 -4.13 8.75
C ARG A 226 27.94 -4.41 10.12
N ILE A 227 26.79 -3.80 10.39
CA ILE A 227 26.00 -4.01 11.61
C ILE A 227 24.89 -5.01 11.28
N PRO A 228 24.88 -6.19 11.90
CA PRO A 228 23.79 -7.15 11.78
C PRO A 228 22.48 -6.57 12.36
N THR A 229 21.37 -6.88 11.74
CA THR A 229 20.06 -6.33 12.16
C THR A 229 19.57 -6.88 13.50
N ASP A 230 20.03 -8.04 13.90
CA ASP A 230 19.78 -8.67 15.20
C ASP A 230 20.56 -8.01 16.37
N GLU A 231 21.58 -7.24 16.07
CA GLU A 231 22.26 -6.40 17.07
C GLU A 231 21.47 -5.12 17.40
N VAL A 232 20.45 -4.75 16.62
CA VAL A 232 19.64 -3.56 16.85
C VAL A 232 18.40 -3.94 17.66
N ASP A 233 18.42 -3.65 18.97
CA ASP A 233 17.25 -3.88 19.83
C ASP A 233 16.04 -3.05 19.34
N GLY A 234 14.95 -3.74 19.03
CA GLY A 234 13.74 -3.13 18.48
C GLY A 234 13.71 -2.99 16.96
N TYR A 235 14.69 -3.57 16.20
CA TYR A 235 14.66 -3.59 14.74
C TYR A 235 13.35 -4.19 14.17
N GLY A 236 12.79 -5.20 14.81
CA GLY A 236 11.50 -5.82 14.48
C GLY A 236 10.27 -5.05 15.00
N THR A 237 10.45 -4.04 15.85
CA THR A 237 9.36 -3.19 16.34
C THR A 237 9.03 -2.13 15.30
N VAL A 238 7.87 -2.24 14.65
CA VAL A 238 7.55 -1.51 13.43
C VAL A 238 6.40 -0.52 13.64
N VAL A 239 6.52 0.65 13.00
CA VAL A 239 5.47 1.68 12.88
C VAL A 239 5.30 2.10 11.42
N ARG A 240 4.10 2.60 11.06
CA ARG A 240 3.76 2.91 9.66
C ARG A 240 3.95 4.38 9.27
N THR A 241 4.00 5.29 10.23
CA THR A 241 4.10 6.74 9.96
C THR A 241 5.28 7.38 10.68
N HIS A 242 5.77 8.53 10.17
CA HIS A 242 6.82 9.30 10.85
C HIS A 242 6.32 9.90 12.18
N THR A 243 5.05 10.29 12.22
CA THR A 243 4.39 10.81 13.41
C THR A 243 4.31 9.73 14.50
N GLU A 244 3.96 8.49 14.14
CA GLU A 244 3.93 7.38 15.09
C GLU A 244 5.33 7.05 15.61
N ALA A 245 6.35 7.07 14.75
CA ALA A 245 7.75 6.88 15.15
C ALA A 245 8.18 7.93 16.18
N ALA A 246 7.91 9.20 15.88
CA ALA A 246 8.20 10.31 16.80
C ALA A 246 7.45 10.17 18.13
N ALA A 247 6.16 9.83 18.08
CA ALA A 247 5.36 9.61 19.28
C ALA A 247 5.91 8.49 20.19
N ARG A 248 6.37 7.37 19.58
CA ARG A 248 7.01 6.27 20.35
C ARG A 248 8.25 6.73 21.09
N VAL A 249 9.09 7.55 20.44
CA VAL A 249 10.30 8.10 21.06
C VAL A 249 9.94 9.12 22.16
N ALA A 250 8.99 10.03 21.90
CA ALA A 250 8.55 11.04 22.85
C ALA A 250 7.97 10.42 24.13
N LEU A 251 7.20 9.33 23.99
CA LEU A 251 6.62 8.58 25.10
C LEU A 251 7.64 7.67 25.84
N GLY A 252 8.91 7.66 25.44
CA GLY A 252 9.94 6.81 26.05
C GLY A 252 9.77 5.31 25.78
N ARG A 253 8.95 4.94 24.80
CA ARG A 253 8.78 3.54 24.36
C ARG A 253 9.90 3.07 23.45
N ALA A 254 10.66 4.00 22.89
CA ALA A 254 11.93 3.81 22.22
C ALA A 254 12.88 4.97 22.57
N ASP A 255 14.18 4.78 22.39
CA ASP A 255 15.19 5.82 22.62
C ASP A 255 15.49 6.58 21.33
N VAL A 256 15.31 5.92 20.17
CA VAL A 256 15.60 6.47 18.85
C VAL A 256 14.75 5.84 17.76
N SER A 257 14.50 6.59 16.70
CA SER A 257 13.94 6.14 15.43
C SER A 257 14.57 6.89 14.27
N LEU A 258 14.37 6.43 13.03
CA LEU A 258 14.70 7.17 11.82
C LEU A 258 13.43 7.80 11.25
N GLY A 259 13.47 9.10 10.93
CA GLY A 259 12.30 9.80 10.41
C GLY A 259 12.54 11.25 10.01
N LEU A 260 11.45 11.97 9.76
CA LEU A 260 11.46 13.34 9.29
C LEU A 260 11.71 14.35 10.41
N GLN A 261 12.48 15.42 10.10
CA GLN A 261 12.76 16.50 11.03
C GLN A 261 11.47 17.18 11.53
N ALA A 262 10.48 17.38 10.65
CA ALA A 262 9.18 17.93 11.03
C ALA A 262 8.47 17.09 12.10
N ALA A 263 8.53 15.76 12.01
CA ALA A 263 7.94 14.87 13.01
C ALA A 263 8.66 15.00 14.36
N ALA A 264 10.01 15.12 14.36
CA ALA A 264 10.77 15.41 15.57
C ALA A 264 10.30 16.72 16.23
N ARG A 265 10.19 17.79 15.44
CA ARG A 265 9.76 19.10 15.91
C ARG A 265 8.38 19.10 16.52
N GLN A 266 7.41 18.42 15.87
CA GLN A 266 6.04 18.31 16.37
C GLN A 266 5.95 17.62 17.73
N HIS A 267 6.88 16.70 18.02
CA HIS A 267 6.88 15.92 19.27
C HIS A 267 7.92 16.39 20.30
N GLY A 268 8.57 17.54 20.07
CA GLY A 268 9.57 18.09 21.01
C GLY A 268 10.82 17.21 21.16
N LEU A 269 11.19 16.50 20.11
CA LEU A 269 12.36 15.62 20.09
C LEU A 269 13.60 16.36 19.60
N ASP A 270 14.77 15.90 20.05
CA ASP A 270 16.03 16.25 19.41
C ASP A 270 16.14 15.53 18.08
N PHE A 271 16.90 16.13 17.16
CA PHE A 271 17.04 15.60 15.81
C PHE A 271 18.50 15.64 15.36
N LEU A 272 18.97 14.51 14.86
CA LEU A 272 20.28 14.41 14.22
C LEU A 272 20.08 14.23 12.71
N PRO A 273 20.32 15.26 11.87
CA PRO A 273 20.13 15.16 10.42
C PRO A 273 21.13 14.16 9.82
N LEU A 274 20.68 13.37 8.86
CA LEU A 274 21.49 12.37 8.17
C LEU A 274 21.57 12.61 6.67
N PHE A 275 20.45 12.87 6.02
CA PHE A 275 20.38 13.07 4.57
C PHE A 275 19.13 13.86 4.17
N GLU A 276 19.18 14.43 2.98
CA GLU A 276 18.03 14.97 2.29
C GLU A 276 17.53 13.97 1.25
N GLU A 277 16.21 13.91 1.08
CA GLU A 277 15.58 13.05 0.10
C GLU A 277 14.55 13.80 -0.72
N ARG A 278 14.32 13.34 -1.95
CA ARG A 278 13.22 13.79 -2.79
C ARG A 278 12.02 12.85 -2.62
N TYR A 279 10.89 13.44 -2.34
CA TYR A 279 9.62 12.75 -2.25
C TYR A 279 8.73 13.13 -3.44
N ASP A 280 8.35 12.14 -4.23
CA ASP A 280 7.58 12.33 -5.45
C ASP A 280 6.19 11.68 -5.34
N LEU A 281 5.22 12.27 -6.04
CA LEU A 281 3.93 11.66 -6.36
C LEU A 281 4.06 10.97 -7.71
N VAL A 282 3.58 9.74 -7.79
CA VAL A 282 3.50 8.95 -9.01
C VAL A 282 2.03 8.69 -9.32
N LEU A 283 1.59 9.01 -10.52
CA LEU A 283 0.21 8.88 -10.96
C LEU A 283 0.12 8.43 -12.42
N PRO A 284 -0.81 7.52 -12.76
CA PRO A 284 -1.13 7.23 -14.16
C PRO A 284 -1.76 8.46 -14.81
N ARG A 285 -1.40 8.75 -16.08
CA ARG A 285 -1.96 9.90 -16.82
C ARG A 285 -3.49 9.85 -16.93
N GLU A 286 -4.07 8.68 -16.96
CA GLU A 286 -5.51 8.49 -16.94
C GLU A 286 -6.20 9.09 -15.70
N ASN A 287 -5.45 9.26 -14.60
CA ASN A 287 -5.92 9.84 -13.35
C ASN A 287 -5.65 11.36 -13.24
N GLU A 288 -4.88 11.96 -14.17
CA GLU A 288 -4.45 13.37 -14.10
C GLU A 288 -5.65 14.31 -13.88
N ARG A 289 -6.73 14.14 -14.64
CA ARG A 289 -7.94 14.98 -14.51
C ARG A 289 -8.55 14.92 -13.10
N MET A 290 -8.57 13.76 -12.48
CA MET A 290 -9.07 13.59 -11.10
C MET A 290 -8.15 14.25 -10.09
N LEU A 291 -6.84 14.24 -10.36
CA LEU A 291 -5.78 14.73 -9.47
C LEU A 291 -5.41 16.20 -9.73
N THR A 292 -5.98 16.85 -10.77
CA THR A 292 -5.78 18.27 -11.09
C THR A 292 -5.83 19.17 -9.86
N PRO A 293 -6.81 19.06 -8.93
CA PRO A 293 -6.82 19.92 -7.73
C PRO A 293 -5.59 19.77 -6.85
N ILE A 294 -4.98 18.58 -6.79
CA ILE A 294 -3.73 18.34 -6.05
C ILE A 294 -2.58 18.98 -6.82
N LEU A 295 -2.44 18.67 -8.11
CA LEU A 295 -1.34 19.14 -8.95
C LEU A 295 -1.31 20.67 -9.03
N ASP A 296 -2.46 21.31 -9.21
CA ASP A 296 -2.59 22.77 -9.22
C ASP A 296 -2.17 23.36 -7.86
N TYR A 297 -2.61 22.74 -6.75
CA TYR A 297 -2.26 23.23 -5.42
C TYR A 297 -0.76 23.19 -5.15
N LEU A 298 -0.04 22.15 -5.59
CA LEU A 298 1.42 22.05 -5.43
C LEU A 298 2.18 23.22 -6.10
N ASN A 299 1.60 23.80 -7.14
CA ASN A 299 2.19 24.93 -7.88
C ASN A 299 1.86 26.30 -7.27
N THR A 300 1.05 26.36 -6.21
CA THR A 300 0.67 27.64 -5.58
C THR A 300 1.72 28.17 -4.61
N ALA A 301 1.79 29.50 -4.48
CA ALA A 301 2.59 30.15 -3.44
C ALA A 301 2.11 29.76 -2.02
N ALA A 302 0.80 29.52 -1.86
CA ALA A 302 0.22 29.09 -0.59
C ALA A 302 0.80 27.75 -0.13
N PHE A 303 0.86 26.75 -1.02
CA PHE A 303 1.47 25.47 -0.72
C PHE A 303 2.97 25.59 -0.39
N ARG A 304 3.72 26.35 -1.18
CA ARG A 304 5.16 26.57 -0.93
C ARG A 304 5.41 27.22 0.43
N ASN A 305 4.63 28.22 0.80
CA ASN A 305 4.76 28.89 2.10
C ASN A 305 4.42 27.93 3.25
N GLU A 306 3.35 27.15 3.10
CA GLU A 306 2.96 26.15 4.09
C GLU A 306 4.03 25.07 4.25
N LEU A 307 4.56 24.58 3.14
CA LEU A 307 5.58 23.53 3.15
C LEU A 307 6.88 24.02 3.80
N ASN A 308 7.32 25.23 3.49
CA ASN A 308 8.49 25.85 4.09
C ASN A 308 8.32 26.15 5.59
N SER A 309 7.09 26.16 6.11
CA SER A 309 6.82 26.24 7.55
C SER A 309 7.07 24.90 8.28
N LEU A 310 7.12 23.80 7.56
CA LEU A 310 7.47 22.48 8.09
C LEU A 310 9.00 22.36 8.18
N THR A 311 9.51 22.26 9.38
CA THR A 311 10.97 22.17 9.62
C THR A 311 11.58 20.99 8.83
N GLY A 312 12.61 21.26 8.05
CA GLY A 312 13.29 20.24 7.24
C GLY A 312 12.61 19.94 5.91
N TYR A 313 11.62 20.73 5.49
CA TYR A 313 11.06 20.68 4.13
C TYR A 313 11.57 21.82 3.26
N ASN A 314 11.69 21.55 1.97
CA ASN A 314 12.04 22.50 0.94
C ASN A 314 11.10 22.35 -0.25
N ALA A 315 10.38 23.44 -0.59
CA ALA A 315 9.38 23.50 -1.64
C ALA A 315 9.93 24.01 -2.99
N ALA A 316 11.23 24.20 -3.15
CA ALA A 316 11.81 24.83 -4.34
C ALA A 316 11.40 24.13 -5.65
N HIS A 317 11.32 22.82 -5.62
CA HIS A 317 10.97 21.97 -6.77
C HIS A 317 9.55 21.35 -6.70
N SER A 318 8.72 21.82 -5.76
CA SER A 318 7.36 21.29 -5.63
C SER A 318 6.53 21.60 -6.88
N GLY A 319 5.83 20.58 -7.39
CA GLY A 319 5.03 20.66 -8.61
C GLY A 319 5.82 20.42 -9.90
N GLU A 320 7.15 20.28 -9.85
CA GLU A 320 7.95 19.95 -11.03
C GLU A 320 7.69 18.52 -11.51
N LYS A 321 7.45 18.38 -12.82
CA LYS A 321 7.29 17.10 -13.49
C LYS A 321 8.67 16.54 -13.83
N ILE A 322 8.93 15.29 -13.38
CA ILE A 322 10.18 14.58 -13.66
C ILE A 322 10.01 13.65 -14.87
N LEU A 323 8.80 13.13 -15.08
CA LEU A 323 8.40 12.25 -16.17
C LEU A 323 6.98 12.59 -16.59
#